data_0cf0765d9de1d4f2c3234e4bcb110429
#
_entry.id   0cf0765d9de1d4f2c3234e4bcb110429
#
_cell.length_a   1.000
_cell.length_b   1.000
_cell.length_c   1.000
_cell.angle_alpha   90.00
_cell.angle_beta   90.00
_cell.angle_gamma   90.00
#
_symmetry.space_group_name_H-M   'P 1'
#
loop_
_entity.id
_entity.type
_entity.pdbx_description
1 polymer ?
#
loop_
_entity_poly.entity_id
_entity_poly.type
_entity_poly.pdbx_seq_one_letter_code
_entity_poly.pdbx_strand_id
1 'polypeptide(L)'
;MTASVLEVAGLSKRYGETVALDGAAINFQAGSIHAVLGENGSGKSTLVKILSGIVAPSGGSVRLGGVAVTDFRPVAMQALGIGTVFQEVLIAPDRSVADNVLLGIDGLFTRGVPRAGRAALAASLLARVTRTPMEVSANAGALALAQRQLVVLARALAKQPRVLILDEVTAALDYGDRDAVFAFMRAFAAGGGLILFITHRIDEVTALADRVTVLRSGRVVRTFARGEVDVPGLLALMAPATLDALADAA
;
A
#
# COMPACT_ATOMS: atom_id res chain seq x y z
N MET A 1 11.54 10.81 -18.93
CA MET A 1 10.17 10.69 -18.35
C MET A 1 9.99 9.22 -17.95
N THR A 2 9.88 8.94 -16.65
CA THR A 2 9.61 7.58 -16.15
C THR A 2 8.21 7.15 -16.62
N ALA A 3 8.11 5.94 -17.18
CA ALA A 3 6.84 5.42 -17.68
C ALA A 3 5.84 5.22 -16.54
N SER A 4 4.58 5.58 -16.75
CA SER A 4 3.49 5.25 -15.82
C SER A 4 3.32 3.73 -15.77
N VAL A 5 3.31 3.18 -14.56
CA VAL A 5 3.09 1.72 -14.36
C VAL A 5 1.67 1.42 -13.93
N LEU A 6 1.03 2.36 -13.20
CA LEU A 6 -0.36 2.25 -12.77
C LEU A 6 -1.05 3.59 -13.05
N GLU A 7 -2.15 3.54 -13.80
CA GLU A 7 -2.93 4.71 -14.17
C GLU A 7 -4.37 4.55 -13.68
N VAL A 8 -4.86 5.58 -13.05
CA VAL A 8 -6.25 5.71 -12.58
C VAL A 8 -6.86 6.90 -13.30
N ALA A 9 -7.95 6.69 -14.03
CA ALA A 9 -8.59 7.74 -14.82
C ALA A 9 -10.09 7.81 -14.53
N GLY A 10 -10.53 8.95 -13.97
CA GLY A 10 -11.93 9.23 -13.65
C GLY A 10 -12.55 8.24 -12.67
N LEU A 11 -11.74 7.62 -11.79
CA LEU A 11 -12.16 6.53 -10.92
C LEU A 11 -13.20 7.01 -9.89
N SER A 12 -14.36 6.36 -9.89
CA SER A 12 -15.47 6.71 -9.02
C SER A 12 -15.99 5.48 -8.29
N LYS A 13 -16.44 5.67 -7.05
CA LYS A 13 -17.09 4.63 -6.26
C LYS A 13 -18.20 5.19 -5.41
N ARG A 14 -19.38 4.57 -5.53
CA ARG A 14 -20.55 4.85 -4.70
C ARG A 14 -20.90 3.63 -3.86
N TYR A 15 -21.33 3.89 -2.64
CA TYR A 15 -21.91 2.92 -1.73
C TYR A 15 -23.31 3.43 -1.33
N GLY A 16 -24.35 2.94 -2.01
CA GLY A 16 -25.68 3.55 -1.91
C GLY A 16 -25.62 5.04 -2.29
N GLU A 17 -26.06 5.91 -1.39
CA GLU A 17 -26.05 7.37 -1.59
C GLU A 17 -24.66 8.02 -1.35
N THR A 18 -23.75 7.29 -0.68
CA THR A 18 -22.43 7.85 -0.34
C THR A 18 -21.46 7.76 -1.52
N VAL A 19 -20.92 8.89 -1.96
CA VAL A 19 -19.83 8.95 -2.95
C VAL A 19 -18.49 8.90 -2.22
N ALA A 20 -17.80 7.76 -2.31
CA ALA A 20 -16.53 7.55 -1.64
C ALA A 20 -15.31 7.94 -2.49
N LEU A 21 -15.44 7.86 -3.83
CA LEU A 21 -14.51 8.42 -4.81
C LEU A 21 -15.32 9.08 -5.93
N ASP A 22 -14.85 10.23 -6.40
CA ASP A 22 -15.52 11.05 -7.42
C ASP A 22 -14.51 11.54 -8.45
N GLY A 23 -14.40 10.80 -9.56
CA GLY A 23 -13.59 11.18 -10.71
C GLY A 23 -12.07 11.21 -10.44
N ALA A 24 -11.55 10.41 -9.50
CA ALA A 24 -10.13 10.42 -9.17
C ALA A 24 -9.26 10.07 -10.38
N ALA A 25 -8.24 10.91 -10.66
CA ALA A 25 -7.27 10.69 -11.73
C ALA A 25 -5.84 10.82 -11.16
N ILE A 26 -5.06 9.74 -11.23
CA ILE A 26 -3.70 9.66 -10.67
C ILE A 26 -2.84 8.80 -11.59
N ASN A 27 -1.63 9.28 -11.89
CA ASN A 27 -0.61 8.52 -12.61
C ASN A 27 0.53 8.16 -11.65
N PHE A 28 0.75 6.87 -11.46
CA PHE A 28 1.80 6.34 -10.60
C PHE A 28 2.99 5.89 -11.46
N GLN A 29 4.18 6.29 -11.09
CA GLN A 29 5.41 6.03 -11.86
C GLN A 29 6.14 4.81 -11.32
N ALA A 30 6.71 4.00 -12.22
CA ALA A 30 7.63 2.93 -11.85
C ALA A 30 8.88 3.51 -11.16
N GLY A 31 9.48 2.74 -10.25
CA GLY A 31 10.68 3.16 -9.56
C GLY A 31 10.46 4.31 -8.56
N SER A 32 9.26 4.46 -8.02
CA SER A 32 8.94 5.57 -7.10
C SER A 32 8.15 5.12 -5.87
N ILE A 33 8.23 5.92 -4.83
CA ILE A 33 7.37 5.88 -3.64
C ILE A 33 6.35 7.01 -3.78
N HIS A 34 5.10 6.67 -3.99
CA HIS A 34 4.01 7.61 -4.14
C HIS A 34 3.11 7.58 -2.90
N ALA A 35 3.12 8.64 -2.12
CA ALA A 35 2.25 8.77 -0.95
C ALA A 35 0.85 9.26 -1.35
N VAL A 36 -0.18 8.74 -0.69
CA VAL A 36 -1.55 9.26 -0.77
C VAL A 36 -1.96 9.74 0.62
N LEU A 37 -2.18 11.04 0.71
CA LEU A 37 -2.59 11.74 1.92
C LEU A 37 -4.06 12.15 1.86
N GLY A 38 -4.64 12.40 3.02
CA GLY A 38 -5.98 12.93 3.19
C GLY A 38 -6.54 12.56 4.55
N GLU A 39 -7.57 13.25 4.99
CA GLU A 39 -8.25 12.95 6.25
C GLU A 39 -9.04 11.63 6.21
N ASN A 40 -9.56 11.21 7.36
CA ASN A 40 -10.46 10.07 7.44
C ASN A 40 -11.72 10.35 6.59
N GLY A 41 -12.13 9.37 5.78
CA GLY A 41 -13.24 9.55 4.85
C GLY A 41 -12.89 10.23 3.51
N SER A 42 -11.63 10.63 3.28
CA SER A 42 -11.23 11.28 2.02
C SER A 42 -11.23 10.36 0.79
N GLY A 43 -11.42 9.04 0.96
CA GLY A 43 -11.47 8.08 -0.16
C GLY A 43 -10.23 7.18 -0.30
N LYS A 44 -9.17 7.35 0.52
CA LYS A 44 -7.92 6.55 0.45
C LYS A 44 -8.17 5.05 0.54
N SER A 45 -8.89 4.60 1.56
CA SER A 45 -9.19 3.16 1.74
C SER A 45 -10.09 2.62 0.62
N THR A 46 -10.93 3.45 0.00
CA THR A 46 -11.72 3.05 -1.18
C THR A 46 -10.81 2.87 -2.39
N LEU A 47 -9.87 3.79 -2.61
CA LEU A 47 -8.85 3.66 -3.67
C LEU A 47 -8.05 2.36 -3.47
N VAL A 48 -7.55 2.09 -2.25
CA VAL A 48 -6.85 0.84 -1.92
C VAL A 48 -7.71 -0.38 -2.21
N LYS A 49 -8.97 -0.40 -1.77
CA LYS A 49 -9.88 -1.53 -2.00
C LYS A 49 -10.13 -1.81 -3.48
N ILE A 50 -10.23 -0.76 -4.32
CA ILE A 50 -10.37 -0.94 -5.76
C ILE A 50 -9.08 -1.50 -6.35
N LEU A 51 -7.93 -0.88 -6.06
CA LEU A 51 -6.63 -1.31 -6.59
C LEU A 51 -6.20 -2.70 -6.09
N SER A 52 -6.78 -3.16 -4.98
CA SER A 52 -6.56 -4.52 -4.45
C SER A 52 -7.58 -5.55 -4.95
N GLY A 53 -8.59 -5.10 -5.72
CA GLY A 53 -9.64 -5.98 -6.24
C GLY A 53 -10.68 -6.42 -5.22
N ILE A 54 -10.78 -5.74 -4.06
CA ILE A 54 -11.81 -6.05 -3.04
C ILE A 54 -13.18 -5.53 -3.49
N VAL A 55 -13.19 -4.39 -4.18
CA VAL A 55 -14.41 -3.80 -4.73
C VAL A 55 -14.16 -3.33 -6.16
N ALA A 56 -15.14 -3.52 -7.03
CA ALA A 56 -15.11 -2.93 -8.36
C ALA A 56 -15.45 -1.43 -8.30
N PRO A 57 -14.88 -0.59 -9.17
CA PRO A 57 -15.27 0.81 -9.29
C PRO A 57 -16.71 0.93 -9.81
N SER A 58 -17.35 2.07 -9.55
CA SER A 58 -18.66 2.42 -10.14
C SER A 58 -18.51 3.13 -11.50
N GLY A 59 -17.33 3.67 -11.77
CA GLY A 59 -16.98 4.35 -13.03
C GLY A 59 -15.50 4.63 -13.13
N GLY A 60 -15.06 5.05 -14.30
CA GLY A 60 -13.64 5.28 -14.60
C GLY A 60 -12.90 4.01 -14.99
N SER A 61 -11.58 4.09 -15.03
CA SER A 61 -10.73 2.97 -15.45
C SER A 61 -9.42 2.92 -14.69
N VAL A 62 -8.86 1.71 -14.62
CA VAL A 62 -7.51 1.45 -14.11
C VAL A 62 -6.71 0.75 -15.22
N ARG A 63 -5.46 1.17 -15.43
CA ARG A 63 -4.53 0.50 -16.34
C ARG A 63 -3.26 0.15 -15.59
N LEU A 64 -2.72 -1.02 -15.84
CA LEU A 64 -1.44 -1.47 -15.28
C LEU A 64 -0.49 -1.84 -16.43
N GLY A 65 0.66 -1.18 -16.50
CA GLY A 65 1.59 -1.37 -17.61
C GLY A 65 0.96 -1.11 -19.00
N GLY A 66 0.02 -0.15 -19.08
CA GLY A 66 -0.74 0.17 -20.30
C GLY A 66 -1.93 -0.77 -20.59
N VAL A 67 -2.09 -1.88 -19.85
CA VAL A 67 -3.19 -2.85 -20.02
C VAL A 67 -4.36 -2.45 -19.13
N ALA A 68 -5.58 -2.39 -19.69
CA ALA A 68 -6.78 -2.08 -18.93
C ALA A 68 -7.12 -3.23 -17.97
N VAL A 69 -7.43 -2.86 -16.72
CA VAL A 69 -7.93 -3.80 -15.71
C VAL A 69 -9.43 -3.93 -15.90
N THR A 70 -9.89 -5.15 -16.19
CA THR A 70 -11.32 -5.48 -16.37
C THR A 70 -11.85 -6.39 -15.29
N ASP A 71 -10.99 -7.09 -14.57
CA ASP A 71 -11.32 -7.99 -13.48
C ASP A 71 -10.79 -7.43 -12.15
N PHE A 72 -11.69 -6.93 -11.32
CA PHE A 72 -11.39 -6.38 -10.00
C PHE A 72 -11.57 -7.42 -8.88
N ARG A 73 -11.11 -8.66 -9.10
CA ARG A 73 -11.00 -9.65 -8.02
C ARG A 73 -9.57 -9.69 -7.47
N PRO A 74 -9.37 -9.99 -6.16
CA PRO A 74 -8.04 -9.99 -5.55
C PRO A 74 -7.03 -10.88 -6.29
N VAL A 75 -7.46 -12.06 -6.74
CA VAL A 75 -6.61 -13.00 -7.49
C VAL A 75 -6.15 -12.41 -8.84
N ALA A 76 -7.05 -11.70 -9.54
CA ALA A 76 -6.71 -11.06 -10.82
C ALA A 76 -5.73 -9.90 -10.61
N MET A 77 -5.96 -9.04 -9.61
CA MET A 77 -5.05 -7.93 -9.28
C MET A 77 -3.68 -8.46 -8.86
N GLN A 78 -3.64 -9.53 -8.09
CA GLN A 78 -2.40 -10.20 -7.72
C GLN A 78 -1.66 -10.80 -8.93
N ALA A 79 -2.37 -11.45 -9.85
CA ALA A 79 -1.78 -11.99 -11.08
C ALA A 79 -1.18 -10.89 -11.97
N LEU A 80 -1.72 -9.67 -11.93
CA LEU A 80 -1.16 -8.49 -12.57
C LEU A 80 0.08 -7.94 -11.84
N GLY A 81 0.43 -8.46 -10.66
CA GLY A 81 1.59 -8.04 -9.88
C GLY A 81 1.30 -6.93 -8.86
N ILE A 82 0.06 -6.78 -8.42
CA ILE A 82 -0.30 -5.89 -7.30
C ILE A 82 -0.31 -6.71 -6.01
N GLY A 83 0.53 -6.30 -5.05
CA GLY A 83 0.51 -6.78 -3.66
C GLY A 83 -0.05 -5.71 -2.75
N THR A 84 -0.84 -6.09 -1.74
CA THR A 84 -1.39 -5.14 -0.78
C THR A 84 -1.18 -5.62 0.64
N VAL A 85 -0.75 -4.70 1.49
CA VAL A 85 -0.74 -4.83 2.94
C VAL A 85 -1.76 -3.85 3.49
N PHE A 86 -2.81 -4.38 4.11
CA PHE A 86 -3.89 -3.58 4.70
C PHE A 86 -3.54 -3.17 6.13
N GLN A 87 -4.19 -2.14 6.62
CA GLN A 87 -4.10 -1.68 8.00
C GLN A 87 -4.46 -2.80 9.01
N GLU A 88 -5.44 -3.64 8.66
CA GLU A 88 -5.81 -4.80 9.47
C GLU A 88 -4.81 -5.94 9.27
N VAL A 89 -4.22 -6.40 10.38
CA VAL A 89 -3.18 -7.42 10.40
C VAL A 89 -3.79 -8.82 10.50
N LEU A 90 -4.03 -9.44 9.36
CA LEU A 90 -4.61 -10.79 9.29
C LEU A 90 -3.52 -11.86 9.22
N ILE A 91 -3.43 -12.68 10.26
CA ILE A 91 -2.57 -13.86 10.35
C ILE A 91 -3.38 -15.11 10.67
N ALA A 92 -2.83 -16.28 10.37
CA ALA A 92 -3.30 -17.57 10.87
C ALA A 92 -2.56 -17.86 12.20
N PRO A 93 -3.18 -17.62 13.37
CA PRO A 93 -2.49 -17.62 14.65
C PRO A 93 -1.95 -19.00 15.02
N ASP A 94 -2.61 -20.07 14.61
CA ASP A 94 -2.24 -21.46 14.91
C ASP A 94 -1.22 -22.06 13.92
N ARG A 95 -0.67 -21.22 13.03
CA ARG A 95 0.35 -21.61 12.05
C ARG A 95 1.69 -20.97 12.39
N SER A 96 2.76 -21.57 11.82
CA SER A 96 4.09 -21.01 11.97
C SER A 96 4.23 -19.64 11.27
N VAL A 97 5.24 -18.89 11.65
CA VAL A 97 5.65 -17.65 10.96
C VAL A 97 5.93 -17.94 9.48
N ALA A 98 6.66 -19.03 9.18
CA ALA A 98 6.94 -19.42 7.80
C ALA A 98 5.67 -19.71 7.00
N ASP A 99 4.69 -20.42 7.56
CA ASP A 99 3.42 -20.67 6.88
C ASP A 99 2.64 -19.40 6.63
N ASN A 100 2.68 -18.46 7.57
CA ASN A 100 2.05 -17.15 7.41
C ASN A 100 2.71 -16.30 6.32
N VAL A 101 4.04 -16.26 6.25
CA VAL A 101 4.77 -15.55 5.18
C VAL A 101 4.47 -16.15 3.82
N LEU A 102 4.35 -17.46 3.73
CA LEU A 102 4.14 -18.18 2.47
C LEU A 102 2.67 -18.47 2.15
N LEU A 103 1.75 -17.87 2.90
CA LEU A 103 0.32 -18.05 2.67
C LEU A 103 -0.10 -17.52 1.28
N GLY A 104 -0.77 -18.40 0.51
CA GLY A 104 -1.26 -18.06 -0.83
C GLY A 104 -0.20 -18.12 -1.94
N ILE A 105 0.98 -18.73 -1.68
CA ILE A 105 1.93 -19.13 -2.73
C ILE A 105 1.57 -20.50 -3.29
N ASP A 106 1.05 -21.38 -2.43
CA ASP A 106 0.65 -22.71 -2.83
C ASP A 106 -0.65 -22.70 -3.63
N GLY A 107 -0.72 -23.48 -4.70
CA GLY A 107 -1.97 -23.79 -5.40
C GLY A 107 -2.79 -24.82 -4.65
N LEU A 108 -4.02 -25.07 -5.11
CA LEU A 108 -4.96 -25.98 -4.44
C LEU A 108 -4.39 -27.41 -4.30
N PHE A 109 -3.65 -27.86 -5.31
CA PHE A 109 -3.06 -29.22 -5.36
C PHE A 109 -1.55 -29.22 -5.55
N THR A 110 -0.91 -28.06 -5.60
CA THR A 110 0.52 -27.92 -5.88
C THR A 110 1.17 -27.04 -4.83
N ARG A 111 2.39 -27.39 -4.41
CA ARG A 111 3.20 -26.50 -3.57
C ARG A 111 4.06 -25.61 -4.47
N GLY A 112 3.90 -24.31 -4.33
CA GLY A 112 4.72 -23.33 -5.03
C GLY A 112 6.18 -23.34 -4.56
N VAL A 113 6.43 -23.80 -3.30
CA VAL A 113 7.77 -23.91 -2.71
C VAL A 113 7.95 -25.30 -2.08
N PRO A 114 9.02 -26.04 -2.42
CA PRO A 114 9.34 -27.33 -1.78
C PRO A 114 9.48 -27.19 -0.27
N ARG A 115 9.08 -28.24 0.45
CA ARG A 115 9.04 -28.22 1.93
C ARG A 115 10.38 -27.83 2.56
N ALA A 116 11.49 -28.35 2.01
CA ALA A 116 12.84 -28.07 2.51
C ALA A 116 13.29 -26.61 2.35
N GLY A 117 12.73 -25.86 1.39
CA GLY A 117 13.12 -24.46 1.13
C GLY A 117 12.23 -23.42 1.82
N ARG A 118 11.10 -23.83 2.42
CA ARG A 118 10.10 -22.89 2.95
C ARG A 118 10.63 -22.01 4.08
N ALA A 119 11.30 -22.62 5.05
CA ALA A 119 11.85 -21.87 6.19
C ALA A 119 12.91 -20.85 5.74
N ALA A 120 13.82 -21.26 4.84
CA ALA A 120 14.85 -20.37 4.30
C ALA A 120 14.26 -19.22 3.49
N LEU A 121 13.26 -19.48 2.65
CA LEU A 121 12.57 -18.42 1.89
C LEU A 121 11.85 -17.46 2.83
N ALA A 122 11.11 -17.96 3.81
CA ALA A 122 10.41 -17.10 4.77
C ALA A 122 11.40 -16.22 5.56
N ALA A 123 12.51 -16.79 6.04
CA ALA A 123 13.56 -16.05 6.73
C ALA A 123 14.17 -14.97 5.82
N SER A 124 14.45 -15.28 4.56
CA SER A 124 15.01 -14.31 3.61
C SER A 124 14.07 -13.16 3.30
N LEU A 125 12.76 -13.41 3.23
CA LEU A 125 11.74 -12.36 3.00
C LEU A 125 11.60 -11.46 4.24
N LEU A 126 11.61 -12.05 5.44
CA LEU A 126 11.58 -11.29 6.69
C LEU A 126 12.82 -10.41 6.85
N ALA A 127 14.01 -10.93 6.56
CA ALA A 127 15.26 -10.17 6.62
C ALA A 127 15.29 -8.92 5.72
N ARG A 128 14.38 -8.82 4.74
CA ARG A 128 14.24 -7.62 3.91
C ARG A 128 13.48 -6.48 4.60
N VAL A 129 12.66 -6.79 5.59
CA VAL A 129 11.71 -5.84 6.21
C VAL A 129 11.93 -5.62 7.70
N THR A 130 12.80 -6.40 8.34
CA THR A 130 13.19 -6.21 9.75
C THR A 130 14.68 -6.50 9.95
N ARG A 131 15.27 -5.84 10.93
CA ARG A 131 16.64 -6.13 11.40
C ARG A 131 16.66 -7.16 12.51
N THR A 132 15.53 -7.37 13.19
CA THR A 132 15.40 -8.32 14.28
C THR A 132 15.07 -9.70 13.71
N PRO A 133 15.94 -10.72 13.86
CA PRO A 133 15.66 -12.06 13.42
C PRO A 133 14.38 -12.62 14.09
N MET A 134 13.50 -13.21 13.29
CA MET A 134 12.33 -13.90 13.79
C MET A 134 12.49 -15.41 13.61
N GLU A 135 12.14 -16.17 14.67
CA GLU A 135 12.08 -17.62 14.59
C GLU A 135 10.92 -18.05 13.67
N VAL A 136 11.26 -18.52 12.47
CA VAL A 136 10.26 -18.83 11.43
C VAL A 136 9.41 -20.05 11.74
N SER A 137 9.85 -20.93 12.65
CA SER A 137 9.11 -22.08 13.14
C SER A 137 8.16 -21.73 14.30
N ALA A 138 8.32 -20.56 14.92
CA ALA A 138 7.48 -20.12 16.02
C ALA A 138 6.01 -19.98 15.60
N ASN A 139 5.11 -20.15 16.57
CA ASN A 139 3.68 -19.91 16.37
C ASN A 139 3.41 -18.41 16.17
N ALA A 140 2.78 -18.05 15.06
CA ALA A 140 2.52 -16.64 14.72
C ALA A 140 1.56 -15.96 15.70
N GLY A 141 0.70 -16.71 16.39
CA GLY A 141 -0.18 -16.20 17.43
C GLY A 141 0.54 -15.65 18.67
N ALA A 142 1.80 -16.07 18.90
CA ALA A 142 2.62 -15.57 20.01
C ALA A 142 3.33 -14.23 19.68
N LEU A 143 3.32 -13.80 18.43
CA LEU A 143 4.01 -12.58 17.99
C LEU A 143 3.30 -11.31 18.50
N ALA A 144 4.08 -10.30 18.85
CA ALA A 144 3.58 -8.94 19.07
C ALA A 144 2.99 -8.35 17.77
N LEU A 145 2.13 -7.33 17.89
CA LEU A 145 1.45 -6.72 16.75
C LEU A 145 2.43 -6.21 15.68
N ALA A 146 3.51 -5.55 16.08
CA ALA A 146 4.56 -5.08 15.19
C ALA A 146 5.17 -6.22 14.36
N GLN A 147 5.51 -7.34 15.01
CA GLN A 147 6.06 -8.52 14.34
C GLN A 147 5.06 -9.15 13.36
N ARG A 148 3.77 -9.22 13.73
CA ARG A 148 2.70 -9.68 12.82
C ARG A 148 2.60 -8.79 11.59
N GLN A 149 2.74 -7.47 11.74
CA GLN A 149 2.75 -6.51 10.64
C GLN A 149 3.89 -6.82 9.65
N LEU A 150 5.10 -7.09 10.16
CA LEU A 150 6.26 -7.47 9.34
C LEU A 150 6.07 -8.82 8.63
N VAL A 151 5.41 -9.79 9.27
CA VAL A 151 5.03 -11.06 8.64
C VAL A 151 4.07 -10.84 7.47
N VAL A 152 3.05 -9.98 7.63
CA VAL A 152 2.10 -9.66 6.54
C VAL A 152 2.80 -8.91 5.40
N LEU A 153 3.74 -8.01 5.71
CA LEU A 153 4.56 -7.35 4.70
C LEU A 153 5.44 -8.36 3.94
N ALA A 154 6.13 -9.25 4.64
CA ALA A 154 6.93 -10.31 4.02
C ALA A 154 6.06 -11.27 3.16
N ARG A 155 4.82 -11.56 3.56
CA ARG A 155 3.82 -12.32 2.76
C ARG A 155 3.52 -11.63 1.44
N ALA A 156 3.32 -10.32 1.45
CA ALA A 156 3.07 -9.58 0.22
C ALA A 156 4.26 -9.67 -0.75
N LEU A 157 5.50 -9.65 -0.22
CA LEU A 157 6.72 -9.78 -1.02
C LEU A 157 6.92 -11.17 -1.61
N ALA A 158 6.44 -12.21 -0.94
CA ALA A 158 6.56 -13.59 -1.38
C ALA A 158 5.92 -13.82 -2.77
N LYS A 159 4.99 -12.96 -3.16
CA LYS A 159 4.30 -12.98 -4.46
C LYS A 159 5.00 -12.13 -5.54
N GLN A 160 6.17 -11.57 -5.26
CA GLN A 160 6.99 -10.77 -6.16
C GLN A 160 6.22 -9.65 -6.87
N PRO A 161 5.52 -8.77 -6.14
CA PRO A 161 4.71 -7.72 -6.72
C PRO A 161 5.58 -6.72 -7.49
N ARG A 162 5.00 -6.08 -8.53
CA ARG A 162 5.56 -4.90 -9.21
C ARG A 162 5.05 -3.60 -8.59
N VAL A 163 3.83 -3.66 -8.05
CA VAL A 163 3.18 -2.57 -7.32
C VAL A 163 2.87 -3.09 -5.93
N LEU A 164 3.36 -2.40 -4.91
CA LEU A 164 3.11 -2.75 -3.52
C LEU A 164 2.33 -1.61 -2.85
N ILE A 165 1.11 -1.90 -2.43
CA ILE A 165 0.24 -0.98 -1.72
C ILE A 165 0.43 -1.23 -0.23
N LEU A 166 0.79 -0.18 0.51
CA LEU A 166 1.05 -0.20 1.94
C LEU A 166 0.08 0.75 2.65
N ASP A 167 -0.91 0.19 3.34
CA ASP A 167 -1.93 0.96 4.04
C ASP A 167 -1.62 1.00 5.54
N GLU A 168 -1.10 2.14 6.03
CA GLU A 168 -0.73 2.41 7.42
C GLU A 168 0.19 1.37 8.08
N VAL A 169 1.09 0.76 7.31
CA VAL A 169 1.91 -0.38 7.76
C VAL A 169 2.94 -0.04 8.85
N THR A 170 3.24 1.22 9.06
CA THR A 170 4.26 1.70 10.01
C THR A 170 3.68 2.08 11.37
N ALA A 171 2.36 2.13 11.52
CA ALA A 171 1.69 2.66 12.70
C ALA A 171 2.03 1.90 14.01
N ALA A 172 2.24 0.58 13.91
CA ALA A 172 2.55 -0.28 15.06
C ALA A 172 4.05 -0.56 15.24
N LEU A 173 4.92 -0.08 14.34
CA LEU A 173 6.35 -0.36 14.36
C LEU A 173 7.12 0.57 15.29
N ASP A 174 8.13 0.03 15.97
CA ASP A 174 9.14 0.84 16.62
C ASP A 174 10.07 1.54 15.62
N TYR A 175 10.98 2.39 16.11
CA TYR A 175 11.89 3.15 15.25
C TYR A 175 12.82 2.26 14.41
N GLY A 176 13.32 1.15 14.99
CA GLY A 176 14.27 0.26 14.33
C GLY A 176 13.62 -0.51 13.17
N ASP A 177 12.45 -1.07 13.39
CA ASP A 177 11.68 -1.79 12.37
C ASP A 177 11.11 -0.82 11.32
N ARG A 178 10.68 0.38 11.73
CA ARG A 178 10.25 1.43 10.79
C ARG A 178 11.39 1.81 9.84
N ASP A 179 12.60 2.01 10.34
CA ASP A 179 13.75 2.35 9.51
C ASP A 179 14.12 1.21 8.55
N ALA A 180 13.98 -0.06 8.99
CA ALA A 180 14.16 -1.21 8.12
C ALA A 180 13.13 -1.26 6.99
N VAL A 181 11.85 -1.02 7.30
CA VAL A 181 10.77 -0.92 6.30
C VAL A 181 11.00 0.24 5.35
N PHE A 182 11.47 1.40 5.83
CA PHE A 182 11.82 2.55 4.98
C PHE A 182 12.98 2.23 4.03
N ALA A 183 14.02 1.57 4.53
CA ALA A 183 15.13 1.12 3.70
C ALA A 183 14.66 0.12 2.63
N PHE A 184 13.79 -0.81 3.01
CA PHE A 184 13.14 -1.74 2.08
C PHE A 184 12.34 -1.00 0.99
N MET A 185 11.49 -0.03 1.37
CA MET A 185 10.69 0.73 0.41
C MET A 185 11.56 1.45 -0.62
N ARG A 186 12.65 2.08 -0.18
CA ARG A 186 13.64 2.73 -1.07
C ARG A 186 14.30 1.71 -2.01
N ALA A 187 14.72 0.56 -1.49
CA ALA A 187 15.35 -0.49 -2.29
C ALA A 187 14.37 -1.10 -3.31
N PHE A 188 13.09 -1.29 -2.93
CA PHE A 188 12.05 -1.79 -3.82
C PHE A 188 11.79 -0.81 -4.98
N ALA A 189 11.67 0.47 -4.68
CA ALA A 189 11.50 1.52 -5.69
C ALA A 189 12.75 1.62 -6.59
N ALA A 190 13.96 1.64 -6.03
CA ALA A 190 15.22 1.66 -6.80
C ALA A 190 15.34 0.44 -7.73
N GLY A 191 14.76 -0.70 -7.37
CA GLY A 191 14.62 -1.90 -8.21
C GLY A 191 13.57 -1.79 -9.33
N GLY A 192 12.93 -0.63 -9.51
CA GLY A 192 11.92 -0.38 -10.53
C GLY A 192 10.47 -0.66 -10.10
N GLY A 193 10.24 -1.10 -8.86
CA GLY A 193 8.90 -1.28 -8.31
C GLY A 193 8.19 0.03 -8.00
N LEU A 194 6.88 0.01 -7.88
CA LEU A 194 6.08 1.12 -7.38
C LEU A 194 5.62 0.81 -5.96
N ILE A 195 5.88 1.72 -5.02
CA ILE A 195 5.24 1.74 -3.70
C ILE A 195 4.10 2.75 -3.72
N LEU A 196 2.89 2.32 -3.45
CA LEU A 196 1.76 3.18 -3.10
C LEU A 196 1.63 3.16 -1.57
N PHE A 197 1.94 4.30 -0.94
CA PHE A 197 2.05 4.40 0.51
C PHE A 197 0.95 5.29 1.07
N ILE A 198 0.05 4.71 1.84
CA ILE A 198 -1.02 5.43 2.53
C ILE A 198 -0.60 5.62 3.97
N THR A 199 -0.54 6.86 4.41
CA THR A 199 -0.27 7.23 5.80
C THR A 199 -0.94 8.57 6.11
N HIS A 200 -1.19 8.82 7.39
CA HIS A 200 -1.59 10.14 7.90
C HIS A 200 -0.40 10.87 8.54
N ARG A 201 0.79 10.27 8.54
CA ARG A 201 2.01 10.78 9.18
C ARG A 201 2.85 11.55 8.16
N ILE A 202 2.83 12.87 8.26
CA ILE A 202 3.51 13.75 7.32
C ILE A 202 5.04 13.61 7.39
N ASP A 203 5.60 13.33 8.58
CA ASP A 203 7.02 13.04 8.75
C ASP A 203 7.48 11.86 7.89
N GLU A 204 6.69 10.82 7.76
CA GLU A 204 6.97 9.67 6.89
C GLU A 204 6.94 10.05 5.41
N VAL A 205 5.95 10.86 5.02
CA VAL A 205 5.81 11.32 3.64
C VAL A 205 7.00 12.17 3.22
N THR A 206 7.39 13.14 4.05
CA THR A 206 8.55 14.01 3.76
C THR A 206 9.87 13.24 3.69
N ALA A 207 10.00 12.19 4.52
CA ALA A 207 11.19 11.35 4.54
C ALA A 207 11.30 10.41 3.31
N LEU A 208 10.17 9.92 2.78
CA LEU A 208 10.15 8.81 1.83
C LEU A 208 9.63 9.16 0.45
N ALA A 209 8.54 9.94 0.36
CA ALA A 209 7.79 10.05 -0.88
C ALA A 209 8.54 10.82 -1.97
N ASP A 210 8.52 10.28 -3.19
CA ASP A 210 8.96 10.98 -4.40
C ASP A 210 7.83 11.80 -4.99
N ARG A 211 6.59 11.36 -4.78
CA ARG A 211 5.36 12.06 -5.16
C ARG A 211 4.31 11.93 -4.06
N VAL A 212 3.47 12.95 -3.96
CA VAL A 212 2.39 13.01 -2.96
C VAL A 212 1.10 13.40 -3.66
N THR A 213 0.06 12.58 -3.52
CA THR A 213 -1.30 12.94 -3.95
C THR A 213 -2.14 13.24 -2.72
N VAL A 214 -2.79 14.39 -2.70
CA VAL A 214 -3.76 14.76 -1.67
C VAL A 214 -5.16 14.43 -2.15
N LEU A 215 -5.86 13.60 -1.35
CA LEU A 215 -7.28 13.25 -1.52
C LEU A 215 -8.12 14.01 -0.49
N ARG A 216 -9.19 14.66 -0.94
CA ARG A 216 -10.19 15.33 -0.08
C ARG A 216 -11.59 15.06 -0.61
N SER A 217 -12.51 14.60 0.25
CA SER A 217 -13.92 14.34 -0.11
C SER A 217 -14.09 13.49 -1.38
N GLY A 218 -13.29 12.43 -1.52
CA GLY A 218 -13.34 11.52 -2.67
C GLY A 218 -12.66 12.01 -3.93
N ARG A 219 -12.11 13.22 -3.95
CA ARG A 219 -11.47 13.83 -5.12
C ARG A 219 -9.97 14.01 -4.92
N VAL A 220 -9.22 13.94 -6.02
CA VAL A 220 -7.82 14.34 -6.05
C VAL A 220 -7.74 15.84 -6.05
N VAL A 221 -7.17 16.43 -5.00
CA VAL A 221 -6.92 17.89 -4.95
C VAL A 221 -5.75 18.22 -5.86
N ARG A 222 -4.60 17.57 -5.63
CA ARG A 222 -3.40 17.75 -6.44
C ARG A 222 -2.38 16.63 -6.17
N THR A 223 -1.51 16.39 -7.15
CA THR A 223 -0.31 15.58 -7.01
C THR A 223 0.92 16.46 -7.13
N PHE A 224 1.85 16.30 -6.19
CA PHE A 224 3.10 17.06 -6.10
C PHE A 224 4.29 16.12 -6.28
N ALA A 225 5.38 16.60 -6.88
CA ALA A 225 6.68 15.97 -6.77
C ALA A 225 7.34 16.34 -5.43
N ARG A 226 8.38 15.61 -5.05
CA ARG A 226 9.17 15.90 -3.83
C ARG A 226 9.68 17.34 -3.87
N GLY A 227 9.44 18.09 -2.81
CA GLY A 227 9.89 19.47 -2.64
C GLY A 227 9.00 20.54 -3.32
N GLU A 228 7.94 20.16 -4.05
CA GLU A 228 6.98 21.12 -4.66
C GLU A 228 6.00 21.71 -3.64
N VAL A 229 5.86 21.10 -2.48
CA VAL A 229 4.97 21.55 -1.40
C VAL A 229 5.64 21.31 -0.05
N ASP A 230 5.50 22.22 0.88
CA ASP A 230 5.98 22.12 2.25
C ASP A 230 4.93 21.47 3.17
N VAL A 231 5.32 21.21 4.41
CA VAL A 231 4.43 20.57 5.41
C VAL A 231 3.20 21.43 5.71
N PRO A 232 3.30 22.74 5.94
CA PRO A 232 2.12 23.61 6.12
C PRO A 232 1.16 23.55 4.94
N GLY A 233 1.68 23.58 3.70
CA GLY A 233 0.88 23.48 2.49
C GLY A 233 0.15 22.13 2.36
N LEU A 234 0.80 21.01 2.72
CA LEU A 234 0.15 19.70 2.74
C LEU A 234 -1.00 19.66 3.77
N LEU A 235 -0.77 20.20 4.98
CA LEU A 235 -1.78 20.26 6.03
C LEU A 235 -2.98 21.11 5.61
N ALA A 236 -2.75 22.28 5.00
CA ALA A 236 -3.81 23.15 4.50
C ALA A 236 -4.67 22.46 3.42
N LEU A 237 -4.04 21.71 2.51
CA LEU A 237 -4.75 20.97 1.47
C LEU A 237 -5.55 19.76 1.99
N MET A 238 -5.14 19.18 3.12
CA MET A 238 -5.86 18.10 3.78
C MET A 238 -7.04 18.60 4.60
N ALA A 239 -7.00 19.86 5.09
CA ALA A 239 -8.04 20.42 5.95
C ALA A 239 -9.43 20.41 5.29
N PRO A 240 -10.53 20.22 6.09
CA PRO A 240 -11.88 20.27 5.57
C PRO A 240 -12.20 21.61 4.90
N ALA A 241 -13.02 21.59 3.83
CA ALA A 241 -13.41 22.78 3.09
C ALA A 241 -14.15 23.86 3.92
N THR A 242 -14.61 23.49 5.11
CA THR A 242 -15.28 24.42 6.04
C THR A 242 -14.35 25.47 6.66
N LEU A 243 -13.03 25.25 6.64
CA LEU A 243 -12.07 26.24 7.13
C LEU A 243 -11.70 27.27 6.05
N ASP A 244 -11.78 26.92 4.79
CA ASP A 244 -11.51 27.86 3.66
C ASP A 244 -12.56 28.97 3.61
N ALA A 245 -13.84 28.67 3.94
CA ALA A 245 -14.93 29.65 3.97
C ALA A 245 -14.86 30.64 5.14
N LEU A 246 -14.10 30.32 6.20
CA LEU A 246 -13.89 31.20 7.35
C LEU A 246 -12.65 32.10 7.17
N ALA A 247 -11.68 31.70 6.35
CA ALA A 247 -10.49 32.48 6.05
C ALA A 247 -10.78 33.60 5.02
N ASP A 248 -11.73 33.38 4.11
CA ASP A 248 -12.17 34.41 3.11
C ASP A 248 -13.22 35.40 3.69
N ALA A 249 -13.71 35.15 4.93
CA ALA A 249 -14.71 36.01 5.59
C ALA A 249 -14.10 36.87 6.72
N ALA A 250 -12.79 36.83 6.97
CA ALA A 250 -12.05 37.63 7.94
C ALA A 250 -11.05 38.58 7.23
#